data_3f75eaa729bf10233c24fa65cecd9142
#
_entry.id   3f75eaa729bf10233c24fa65cecd9142
#
_cell.length_a   1.000
_cell.length_b   1.000
_cell.length_c   1.000
_cell.angle_alpha   90.00
_cell.angle_beta   90.00
_cell.angle_gamma   90.00
#
_symmetry.space_group_name_H-M   'P 1'
#
loop_
_entity.id
_entity.type
_entity.pdbx_description
1 polymer ?
#
loop_
_entity_poly.entity_id
_entity_poly.type
_entity_poly.pdbx_seq_one_letter_code
_entity_poly.pdbx_strand_id
1 'polypeptide(L)'
;MKRLIILCLLSTSLTYGNSEFWGKTGHRVVGEVAQKYLTGKTKRKIKKLLKGQTLAEVANYADAIKSDRNYDAFMPWHYVNFDPDQEYRNITPSPEGDVVMGILQCKAILEDENRSEADHIFYLKMLIHLVGDLHQNIHAGRAGDRGGNDIQIQWFGNGSNLHRLWDTNMINHYGMSYMELTQKVDKLNRKERMALQQGDVYTWVEESQDIANELYDSVEVGEKLGYSYSYKYWDTVEQQLLKGGVRLAAVL
;
A
#
# COMPACT_ATOMS: atom_id res chain seq x y z
N MET A 1 32.54 -39.51 -41.12
CA MET A 1 32.38 -39.05 -39.74
C MET A 1 31.64 -37.73 -39.76
N LYS A 2 30.34 -37.76 -39.47
CA LYS A 2 29.48 -36.52 -39.42
C LYS A 2 29.50 -35.98 -37.98
N ARG A 3 30.03 -34.77 -37.77
CA ARG A 3 30.03 -34.10 -36.47
C ARG A 3 28.64 -33.47 -36.26
N LEU A 4 27.93 -33.95 -35.27
CA LEU A 4 26.65 -33.37 -34.80
C LEU A 4 26.99 -32.17 -33.89
N ILE A 5 26.64 -30.97 -34.34
CA ILE A 5 26.75 -29.75 -33.52
C ILE A 5 25.42 -29.62 -32.77
N ILE A 6 25.45 -29.88 -31.45
CA ILE A 6 24.30 -29.62 -30.56
C ILE A 6 24.35 -28.16 -30.19
N LEU A 7 23.39 -27.38 -30.72
CA LEU A 7 23.17 -25.99 -30.38
C LEU A 7 22.33 -25.92 -29.09
N CYS A 8 22.97 -25.72 -27.94
CA CYS A 8 22.25 -25.44 -26.70
C CYS A 8 21.64 -24.04 -26.78
N LEU A 9 20.35 -23.97 -27.03
CA LEU A 9 19.56 -22.74 -26.85
C LEU A 9 19.39 -22.50 -25.34
N LEU A 10 20.19 -21.58 -24.78
CA LEU A 10 19.93 -21.02 -23.47
C LEU A 10 18.67 -20.12 -23.59
N SER A 11 17.53 -20.65 -23.18
CA SER A 11 16.34 -19.86 -22.94
C SER A 11 16.53 -19.04 -21.66
N THR A 12 16.94 -17.78 -21.77
CA THR A 12 16.83 -16.84 -20.67
C THR A 12 15.35 -16.51 -20.46
N SER A 13 14.72 -17.19 -19.52
CA SER A 13 13.42 -16.78 -19.03
C SER A 13 13.58 -15.44 -18.32
N LEU A 14 13.25 -14.35 -19.00
CA LEU A 14 12.98 -13.06 -18.38
C LEU A 14 11.74 -13.25 -17.49
N THR A 15 11.95 -13.55 -16.23
CA THR A 15 10.90 -13.42 -15.22
C THR A 15 10.63 -11.93 -15.07
N TYR A 16 9.61 -11.43 -15.72
CA TYR A 16 8.98 -10.16 -15.35
C TYR A 16 8.50 -10.34 -13.92
N GLY A 17 9.24 -9.82 -12.96
CA GLY A 17 8.80 -9.74 -11.58
C GLY A 17 7.61 -8.77 -11.54
N ASN A 18 6.40 -9.32 -11.39
CA ASN A 18 5.25 -8.51 -11.04
C ASN A 18 5.59 -7.78 -9.75
N SER A 19 5.73 -6.46 -9.81
CA SER A 19 5.76 -5.60 -8.65
C SER A 19 4.34 -5.59 -8.06
N GLU A 20 4.08 -6.47 -7.10
CA GLU A 20 2.84 -6.42 -6.32
C GLU A 20 3.07 -5.42 -5.17
N PHE A 21 2.42 -4.27 -5.22
CA PHE A 21 2.42 -3.24 -4.17
C PHE A 21 1.55 -3.68 -2.99
N TRP A 22 1.85 -3.29 -1.78
CA TRP A 22 1.40 -3.80 -0.45
C TRP A 22 0.61 -5.11 -0.48
N GLY A 23 0.98 -5.94 -1.33
CA GLY A 23 0.40 -7.19 -1.74
C GLY A 23 -1.13 -7.20 -1.67
N LYS A 24 -1.76 -7.97 -2.49
CA LYS A 24 -3.23 -8.09 -2.49
C LYS A 24 -3.81 -8.37 -1.10
N THR A 25 -3.04 -8.99 -0.22
CA THR A 25 -3.44 -9.32 1.15
C THR A 25 -3.50 -8.08 2.05
N GLY A 26 -2.51 -7.20 2.02
CA GLY A 26 -2.46 -5.99 2.86
C GLY A 26 -3.62 -5.04 2.58
N HIS A 27 -3.86 -4.70 1.31
CA HIS A 27 -5.00 -3.86 0.93
C HIS A 27 -6.35 -4.46 1.34
N ARG A 28 -6.51 -5.79 1.24
CA ARG A 28 -7.73 -6.46 1.70
C ARG A 28 -7.90 -6.37 3.22
N VAL A 29 -6.83 -6.48 3.99
CA VAL A 29 -6.87 -6.28 5.46
C VAL A 29 -7.33 -4.87 5.78
N VAL A 30 -6.73 -3.84 5.15
CA VAL A 30 -7.14 -2.44 5.32
C VAL A 30 -8.62 -2.25 4.99
N GLY A 31 -9.09 -2.79 3.87
CA GLY A 31 -10.51 -2.73 3.48
C GLY A 31 -11.42 -3.43 4.48
N GLU A 32 -11.05 -4.62 4.96
CA GLU A 32 -11.88 -5.40 5.90
C GLU A 32 -11.97 -4.75 7.28
N VAL A 33 -10.84 -4.24 7.81
CA VAL A 33 -10.81 -3.46 9.05
C VAL A 33 -11.69 -2.21 8.91
N ALA A 34 -11.54 -1.45 7.82
CA ALA A 34 -12.35 -0.26 7.59
C ALA A 34 -13.85 -0.58 7.56
N GLN A 35 -14.25 -1.62 6.84
CA GLN A 35 -15.66 -2.02 6.72
C GLN A 35 -16.33 -2.28 8.06
N LYS A 36 -15.58 -2.80 9.03
CA LYS A 36 -16.06 -3.07 10.38
C LYS A 36 -16.41 -1.79 11.13
N TYR A 37 -15.65 -0.71 10.91
CA TYR A 37 -15.78 0.55 11.63
C TYR A 37 -16.63 1.63 10.93
N LEU A 38 -17.14 1.36 9.73
CA LEU A 38 -18.07 2.27 9.04
C LEU A 38 -19.34 2.50 9.87
N THR A 39 -19.86 3.74 9.82
CA THR A 39 -21.20 4.03 10.33
C THR A 39 -22.27 3.28 9.54
N GLY A 40 -23.40 3.01 10.17
CA GLY A 40 -24.51 2.32 9.47
C GLY A 40 -25.01 3.08 8.23
N LYS A 41 -24.94 4.43 8.22
CA LYS A 41 -25.27 5.28 7.06
C LYS A 41 -24.25 5.10 5.94
N THR A 42 -22.97 5.24 6.24
CA THR A 42 -21.87 5.07 5.28
C THR A 42 -21.87 3.66 4.68
N LYS A 43 -22.02 2.64 5.53
CA LYS A 43 -22.07 1.23 5.09
C LYS A 43 -23.17 0.98 4.06
N ARG A 44 -24.36 1.55 4.26
CA ARG A 44 -25.47 1.43 3.28
C ARG A 44 -25.18 2.15 1.98
N LYS A 45 -24.62 3.39 2.04
CA LYS A 45 -24.26 4.17 0.85
C LYS A 45 -23.19 3.44 0.02
N ILE A 46 -22.13 2.98 0.65
CA ILE A 46 -21.03 2.25 -0.01
C ILE A 46 -21.54 0.93 -0.62
N LYS A 47 -22.34 0.15 0.12
CA LYS A 47 -22.93 -1.11 -0.40
C LYS A 47 -23.74 -0.88 -1.67
N LYS A 48 -24.48 0.25 -1.74
CA LYS A 48 -25.22 0.61 -2.95
C LYS A 48 -24.29 0.96 -4.11
N LEU A 49 -23.30 1.85 -3.88
CA LEU A 49 -22.33 2.28 -4.89
C LEU A 49 -21.53 1.10 -5.45
N LEU A 50 -21.03 0.23 -4.58
CA LEU A 50 -20.23 -0.93 -4.97
C LEU A 50 -21.07 -2.15 -5.39
N LYS A 51 -22.40 -1.98 -5.55
CA LYS A 51 -23.31 -3.06 -5.98
C LYS A 51 -23.18 -4.33 -5.13
N GLY A 52 -22.99 -4.16 -3.84
CA GLY A 52 -22.85 -5.24 -2.87
C GLY A 52 -21.44 -5.73 -2.60
N GLN A 53 -20.44 -5.33 -3.38
CA GLN A 53 -19.04 -5.66 -3.09
C GLN A 53 -18.58 -5.02 -1.78
N THR A 54 -17.69 -5.71 -1.07
CA THR A 54 -17.05 -5.24 0.16
C THR A 54 -15.86 -4.32 -0.16
N LEU A 55 -15.39 -3.56 0.86
CA LEU A 55 -14.18 -2.77 0.70
C LEU A 55 -12.96 -3.65 0.40
N ALA A 56 -12.87 -4.83 1.03
CA ALA A 56 -11.78 -5.79 0.80
C ALA A 56 -11.76 -6.34 -0.65
N GLU A 57 -12.96 -6.56 -1.26
CA GLU A 57 -13.04 -7.03 -2.65
C GLU A 57 -12.54 -6.00 -3.66
N VAL A 58 -12.73 -4.71 -3.38
CA VAL A 58 -12.32 -3.64 -4.30
C VAL A 58 -10.97 -3.00 -3.94
N ALA A 59 -10.36 -3.39 -2.83
CA ALA A 59 -9.15 -2.76 -2.30
C ALA A 59 -7.94 -2.79 -3.25
N ASN A 60 -7.88 -3.76 -4.16
CA ASN A 60 -6.79 -3.89 -5.14
C ASN A 60 -7.13 -3.25 -6.51
N TYR A 61 -8.20 -2.44 -6.58
CA TYR A 61 -8.66 -1.89 -7.87
C TYR A 61 -7.62 -1.00 -8.54
N ALA A 62 -6.98 -0.09 -7.78
CA ALA A 62 -6.01 0.85 -8.34
C ALA A 62 -4.78 0.12 -8.92
N ASP A 63 -4.34 -0.97 -8.31
CA ASP A 63 -3.29 -1.82 -8.89
C ASP A 63 -3.75 -2.58 -10.14
N ALA A 64 -4.98 -3.04 -10.16
CA ALA A 64 -5.50 -3.79 -11.29
C ALA A 64 -5.58 -2.94 -12.56
N ILE A 65 -5.90 -1.64 -12.44
CA ILE A 65 -6.00 -0.72 -13.58
C ILE A 65 -4.64 -0.25 -14.12
N LYS A 66 -3.52 -0.48 -13.43
CA LYS A 66 -2.17 -0.14 -13.90
C LYS A 66 -1.80 -0.82 -15.23
N SER A 67 -2.48 -1.89 -15.59
CA SER A 67 -2.30 -2.56 -16.88
C SER A 67 -2.94 -1.81 -18.06
N ASP A 68 -3.83 -0.84 -17.81
CA ASP A 68 -4.51 -0.05 -18.81
C ASP A 68 -3.95 1.37 -18.87
N ARG A 69 -3.33 1.73 -19.99
CA ARG A 69 -2.67 3.02 -20.22
C ARG A 69 -3.58 4.24 -20.08
N ASN A 70 -4.89 4.06 -20.16
CA ASN A 70 -5.85 5.14 -19.90
C ASN A 70 -5.79 5.65 -18.45
N TYR A 71 -5.18 4.89 -17.57
CA TYR A 71 -5.02 5.23 -16.15
C TYR A 71 -3.58 5.60 -15.77
N ASP A 72 -2.66 5.77 -16.72
CA ASP A 72 -1.26 6.13 -16.46
C ASP A 72 -1.13 7.40 -15.57
N ALA A 73 -2.06 8.35 -15.70
CA ALA A 73 -2.10 9.58 -14.91
C ALA A 73 -2.27 9.33 -13.39
N PHE A 74 -2.75 8.17 -12.98
CA PHE A 74 -2.94 7.81 -11.57
C PHE A 74 -1.76 7.04 -10.98
N MET A 75 -0.75 6.69 -11.79
CA MET A 75 0.43 5.94 -11.32
C MET A 75 1.21 6.66 -10.21
N PRO A 76 1.43 7.99 -10.28
CA PRO A 76 2.13 8.72 -9.23
C PRO A 76 1.38 8.77 -7.90
N TRP A 77 0.06 8.52 -7.90
CA TRP A 77 -0.78 8.63 -6.69
C TRP A 77 -0.55 7.50 -5.67
N HIS A 78 0.18 6.45 -6.04
CA HIS A 78 0.43 5.32 -5.16
C HIS A 78 1.49 5.57 -4.09
N TYR A 79 2.32 6.62 -4.24
CA TYR A 79 3.44 6.90 -3.34
C TYR A 79 3.75 8.38 -3.27
N VAL A 80 4.59 8.75 -2.32
CA VAL A 80 5.28 10.03 -2.28
C VAL A 80 6.72 9.80 -1.83
N ASN A 81 7.66 10.47 -2.47
CA ASN A 81 9.07 10.41 -2.07
C ASN A 81 9.54 11.83 -1.78
N PHE A 82 10.05 12.05 -0.57
CA PHE A 82 10.61 13.33 -0.15
C PHE A 82 11.75 13.12 0.84
N ASP A 83 12.54 14.18 1.06
CA ASP A 83 13.74 14.06 1.89
C ASP A 83 13.37 13.85 3.37
N PRO A 84 14.16 13.05 4.11
CA PRO A 84 13.88 12.70 5.51
C PRO A 84 13.76 13.89 6.47
N ASP A 85 14.45 15.00 6.15
CA ASP A 85 14.49 16.21 6.97
C ASP A 85 13.38 17.21 6.62
N GLN A 86 12.45 16.85 5.75
CA GLN A 86 11.36 17.71 5.28
C GLN A 86 10.01 17.21 5.82
N GLU A 87 9.17 18.14 6.19
CA GLU A 87 7.75 17.89 6.43
C GLU A 87 6.99 17.98 5.09
N TYR A 88 6.09 17.05 4.82
CA TYR A 88 5.31 17.06 3.58
C TYR A 88 4.57 18.39 3.34
N ARG A 89 4.11 19.05 4.40
CA ARG A 89 3.41 20.35 4.31
C ARG A 89 4.29 21.47 3.75
N ASN A 90 5.61 21.32 3.80
CA ASN A 90 6.60 22.32 3.41
C ASN A 90 7.21 22.05 2.04
N ILE A 91 6.95 20.90 1.43
CA ILE A 91 7.43 20.59 0.08
C ILE A 91 6.44 21.07 -0.98
N THR A 92 6.93 21.26 -2.20
CA THR A 92 6.06 21.45 -3.37
C THR A 92 5.70 20.07 -3.91
N PRO A 93 4.41 19.67 -3.89
CA PRO A 93 3.98 18.38 -4.44
C PRO A 93 4.35 18.26 -5.91
N SER A 94 4.55 17.02 -6.38
CA SER A 94 4.74 16.75 -7.81
C SER A 94 3.57 17.30 -8.63
N PRO A 95 3.80 17.91 -9.80
CA PRO A 95 2.71 18.34 -10.69
C PRO A 95 1.87 17.17 -11.20
N GLU A 96 2.39 15.94 -11.16
CA GLU A 96 1.66 14.71 -11.50
C GLU A 96 0.82 14.18 -10.33
N GLY A 97 0.95 14.80 -9.16
CA GLY A 97 0.36 14.36 -7.90
C GLY A 97 1.20 13.32 -7.18
N ASP A 98 0.68 12.89 -6.04
CA ASP A 98 1.23 11.85 -5.18
C ASP A 98 0.10 11.23 -4.33
N VAL A 99 0.42 10.33 -3.40
CA VAL A 99 -0.60 9.63 -2.58
C VAL A 99 -1.42 10.58 -1.70
N VAL A 100 -0.82 11.64 -1.17
CA VAL A 100 -1.52 12.64 -0.33
C VAL A 100 -2.51 13.42 -1.18
N MET A 101 -2.03 13.95 -2.33
CA MET A 101 -2.87 14.68 -3.28
C MET A 101 -4.00 13.79 -3.83
N GLY A 102 -3.70 12.53 -4.14
CA GLY A 102 -4.67 11.54 -4.61
C GLY A 102 -5.78 11.28 -3.59
N ILE A 103 -5.44 11.09 -2.32
CA ILE A 103 -6.42 10.92 -1.23
C ILE A 103 -7.30 12.16 -1.08
N LEU A 104 -6.70 13.35 -1.08
CA LEU A 104 -7.45 14.61 -0.94
C LEU A 104 -8.41 14.83 -2.12
N GLN A 105 -7.97 14.54 -3.34
CA GLN A 105 -8.80 14.64 -4.54
C GLN A 105 -9.93 13.61 -4.53
N CYS A 106 -9.67 12.37 -4.15
CA CYS A 106 -10.71 11.35 -3.99
C CYS A 106 -11.79 11.81 -3.00
N LYS A 107 -11.38 12.35 -1.85
CA LYS A 107 -12.31 12.89 -0.85
C LYS A 107 -13.17 14.01 -1.43
N ALA A 108 -12.56 15.00 -2.05
CA ALA A 108 -13.27 16.14 -2.65
C ALA A 108 -14.32 15.69 -3.67
N ILE A 109 -14.00 14.70 -4.51
CA ILE A 109 -14.95 14.17 -5.50
C ILE A 109 -16.08 13.38 -4.84
N LEU A 110 -15.79 12.61 -3.78
CA LEU A 110 -16.82 11.85 -3.07
C LEU A 110 -17.77 12.73 -2.25
N GLU A 111 -17.35 13.93 -1.89
CA GLU A 111 -18.17 14.96 -1.20
C GLU A 111 -19.00 15.82 -2.19
N ASP A 112 -18.61 15.90 -3.46
CA ASP A 112 -19.33 16.67 -4.50
C ASP A 112 -20.53 15.89 -5.04
N GLU A 113 -21.73 16.27 -4.61
CA GLU A 113 -22.99 15.65 -5.03
C GLU A 113 -23.29 15.82 -6.54
N ASN A 114 -22.61 16.74 -7.24
CA ASN A 114 -22.80 16.95 -8.68
C ASN A 114 -21.98 15.98 -9.56
N ARG A 115 -21.11 15.19 -8.97
CA ARG A 115 -20.33 14.19 -9.68
C ARG A 115 -21.17 12.99 -10.08
N SER A 116 -20.79 12.36 -11.19
CA SER A 116 -21.46 11.16 -11.67
C SER A 116 -21.33 9.98 -10.70
N GLU A 117 -22.27 9.05 -10.73
CA GLU A 117 -22.17 7.79 -9.97
C GLU A 117 -20.91 7.02 -10.38
N ALA A 118 -20.52 7.07 -11.65
CA ALA A 118 -19.30 6.44 -12.15
C ALA A 118 -18.03 7.05 -11.52
N ASP A 119 -17.97 8.38 -11.39
CA ASP A 119 -16.88 9.05 -10.68
C ASP A 119 -16.85 8.62 -9.22
N HIS A 120 -17.99 8.65 -8.54
CA HIS A 120 -18.07 8.22 -7.15
C HIS A 120 -17.58 6.77 -6.96
N ILE A 121 -17.93 5.84 -7.86
CA ILE A 121 -17.46 4.46 -7.80
C ILE A 121 -15.94 4.37 -8.02
N PHE A 122 -15.45 5.08 -9.04
CA PHE A 122 -14.02 5.08 -9.38
C PHE A 122 -13.19 5.65 -8.23
N TYR A 123 -13.49 6.87 -7.79
CA TYR A 123 -12.70 7.53 -6.74
C TYR A 123 -12.88 6.92 -5.35
N LEU A 124 -14.02 6.24 -5.07
CA LEU A 124 -14.16 5.43 -3.87
C LEU A 124 -13.18 4.25 -3.88
N LYS A 125 -13.06 3.53 -5.00
CA LYS A 125 -12.11 2.41 -5.11
C LYS A 125 -10.66 2.90 -5.04
N MET A 126 -10.35 4.04 -5.66
CA MET A 126 -9.04 4.69 -5.54
C MET A 126 -8.75 5.05 -4.08
N LEU A 127 -9.66 5.73 -3.38
CA LEU A 127 -9.48 6.12 -1.98
C LEU A 127 -9.20 4.93 -1.06
N ILE A 128 -9.94 3.83 -1.23
CA ILE A 128 -9.75 2.60 -0.44
C ILE A 128 -8.32 2.08 -0.59
N HIS A 129 -7.79 2.08 -1.80
CA HIS A 129 -6.44 1.61 -2.10
C HIS A 129 -5.38 2.59 -1.57
N LEU A 130 -5.49 3.87 -1.94
CA LEU A 130 -4.48 4.90 -1.63
C LEU A 130 -4.29 5.11 -0.12
N VAL A 131 -5.35 4.98 0.69
CA VAL A 131 -5.19 4.99 2.15
C VAL A 131 -4.41 3.78 2.63
N GLY A 132 -4.54 2.63 1.98
CA GLY A 132 -3.67 1.48 2.21
C GLY A 132 -2.22 1.81 1.86
N ASP A 133 -1.95 2.31 0.66
CA ASP A 133 -0.62 2.70 0.20
C ASP A 133 0.07 3.69 1.16
N LEU A 134 -0.65 4.70 1.64
CA LEU A 134 -0.13 5.68 2.59
C LEU A 134 0.38 5.03 3.90
N HIS A 135 -0.17 3.89 4.29
CA HIS A 135 0.22 3.15 5.48
C HIS A 135 1.23 2.02 5.21
N GLN A 136 1.63 1.82 3.95
CA GLN A 136 2.83 1.08 3.61
C GLN A 136 4.01 2.06 3.67
N ASN A 137 4.79 1.99 4.75
CA ASN A 137 5.74 3.05 5.11
C ASN A 137 6.72 3.40 3.98
N ILE A 138 7.19 2.42 3.22
CA ILE A 138 8.13 2.66 2.10
C ILE A 138 7.45 3.38 0.91
N HIS A 139 6.12 3.51 0.89
CA HIS A 139 5.42 4.40 -0.05
C HIS A 139 5.53 5.90 0.32
N ALA A 140 5.98 6.21 1.54
CA ALA A 140 6.45 7.54 1.94
C ALA A 140 8.00 7.53 2.04
N GLY A 141 8.65 7.12 0.95
CA GLY A 141 10.06 6.83 0.90
C GLY A 141 10.96 8.01 0.53
N ARG A 142 12.22 7.70 0.25
CA ARG A 142 13.24 8.68 -0.17
C ARG A 142 13.23 8.87 -1.69
N ALA A 143 13.43 10.10 -2.16
CA ALA A 143 13.42 10.42 -3.59
C ALA A 143 14.58 9.77 -4.35
N GLY A 144 15.77 9.70 -3.73
CA GLY A 144 17.01 9.29 -4.38
C GLY A 144 17.12 7.80 -4.73
N ASP A 145 16.22 6.94 -4.24
CA ASP A 145 16.28 5.48 -4.41
C ASP A 145 14.96 4.87 -4.88
N ARG A 146 14.09 5.68 -5.43
CA ARG A 146 12.77 5.29 -5.94
C ARG A 146 11.91 4.60 -4.85
N GLY A 147 11.91 5.17 -3.64
CA GLY A 147 11.18 4.59 -2.52
C GLY A 147 11.68 3.19 -2.15
N GLY A 148 12.99 3.02 -1.97
CA GLY A 148 13.61 1.75 -1.56
C GLY A 148 13.70 0.67 -2.65
N ASN A 149 13.28 0.95 -3.88
CA ASN A 149 13.42 0.00 -4.98
C ASN A 149 14.88 -0.24 -5.38
N ASP A 150 15.75 0.74 -5.17
CA ASP A 150 17.19 0.64 -5.48
C ASP A 150 18.00 0.02 -4.32
N ILE A 151 17.42 -0.16 -3.14
CA ILE A 151 18.03 -0.85 -2.00
C ILE A 151 17.88 -2.35 -2.17
N GLN A 152 18.84 -2.98 -2.85
CA GLN A 152 18.82 -4.40 -3.13
C GLN A 152 19.18 -5.22 -1.89
N ILE A 153 18.41 -6.26 -1.60
CA ILE A 153 18.60 -7.20 -0.48
C ILE A 153 18.36 -8.65 -0.95
N GLN A 154 18.61 -9.61 -0.08
CA GLN A 154 18.19 -11.00 -0.30
C GLN A 154 17.15 -11.40 0.76
N TRP A 155 16.00 -11.88 0.33
CA TRP A 155 14.94 -12.42 1.19
C TRP A 155 14.92 -13.94 1.10
N PHE A 156 15.29 -14.62 2.20
CA PHE A 156 15.50 -16.09 2.21
C PHE A 156 16.36 -16.60 1.05
N GLY A 157 17.44 -15.88 0.74
CA GLY A 157 18.37 -16.21 -0.33
C GLY A 157 17.92 -15.85 -1.75
N ASN A 158 16.72 -15.30 -1.92
CA ASN A 158 16.22 -14.81 -3.20
C ASN A 158 16.40 -13.30 -3.31
N GLY A 159 16.74 -12.83 -4.51
CA GLY A 159 16.87 -11.38 -4.78
C GLY A 159 15.56 -10.63 -4.53
N SER A 160 15.66 -9.51 -3.80
CA SER A 160 14.58 -8.60 -3.51
C SER A 160 15.12 -7.18 -3.33
N ASN A 161 14.26 -6.24 -2.97
CA ASN A 161 14.64 -4.89 -2.54
C ASN A 161 13.81 -4.48 -1.32
N LEU A 162 14.19 -3.38 -0.68
CA LEU A 162 13.52 -2.90 0.53
C LEU A 162 12.03 -2.61 0.29
N HIS A 163 11.70 -1.98 -0.83
CA HIS A 163 10.31 -1.71 -1.19
C HIS A 163 9.50 -3.01 -1.23
N ARG A 164 9.92 -3.98 -2.04
CA ARG A 164 9.22 -5.26 -2.20
C ARG A 164 9.19 -6.10 -0.93
N LEU A 165 10.19 -5.97 -0.06
CA LEU A 165 10.24 -6.64 1.22
C LEU A 165 9.02 -6.28 2.07
N TRP A 166 8.76 -4.98 2.17
CA TRP A 166 7.65 -4.43 2.98
C TRP A 166 6.32 -4.55 2.28
N ASP A 167 6.32 -4.40 0.98
CA ASP A 167 5.11 -4.44 0.18
C ASP A 167 4.49 -5.84 0.12
N THR A 168 5.33 -6.84 -0.05
CA THR A 168 4.85 -8.19 -0.43
C THR A 168 5.50 -9.31 0.35
N ASN A 169 6.84 -9.29 0.48
CA ASN A 169 7.56 -10.49 0.89
C ASN A 169 7.25 -10.90 2.33
N MET A 170 7.21 -9.95 3.26
CA MET A 170 6.93 -10.25 4.67
C MET A 170 5.51 -10.78 4.86
N ILE A 171 4.51 -10.14 4.28
CA ILE A 171 3.10 -10.54 4.40
C ILE A 171 2.87 -11.93 3.79
N ASN A 172 3.40 -12.18 2.59
CA ASN A 172 3.26 -13.47 1.93
C ASN A 172 3.99 -14.58 2.68
N HIS A 173 5.18 -14.28 3.24
CA HIS A 173 5.94 -15.23 4.02
C HIS A 173 5.22 -15.61 5.33
N TYR A 174 4.52 -14.67 5.96
CA TYR A 174 3.75 -14.94 7.17
C TYR A 174 2.60 -15.93 6.93
N GLY A 175 2.04 -15.95 5.73
CA GLY A 175 1.16 -17.02 5.24
C GLY A 175 -0.26 -16.98 5.78
N MET A 176 -0.68 -15.94 6.49
CA MET A 176 -2.10 -15.76 6.87
C MET A 176 -2.92 -15.25 5.69
N SER A 177 -4.14 -15.76 5.56
CA SER A 177 -5.17 -15.14 4.72
C SER A 177 -5.49 -13.73 5.23
N TYR A 178 -6.02 -12.84 4.38
CA TYR A 178 -6.40 -11.50 4.82
C TYR A 178 -7.44 -11.52 5.95
N MET A 179 -8.33 -12.52 5.99
CA MET A 179 -9.33 -12.67 7.05
C MET A 179 -8.69 -13.03 8.40
N GLU A 180 -7.77 -13.99 8.42
CA GLU A 180 -7.02 -14.38 9.63
C GLU A 180 -6.19 -13.22 10.15
N LEU A 181 -5.50 -12.50 9.25
CA LEU A 181 -4.70 -11.33 9.60
C LEU A 181 -5.57 -10.19 10.14
N THR A 182 -6.73 -9.92 9.53
CA THR A 182 -7.70 -8.95 10.05
C THR A 182 -8.14 -9.31 11.47
N GLN A 183 -8.48 -10.57 11.74
CA GLN A 183 -8.87 -11.02 13.09
C GLN A 183 -7.72 -10.91 14.09
N LYS A 184 -6.48 -11.09 13.64
CA LYS A 184 -5.30 -10.96 14.49
C LYS A 184 -5.06 -9.51 14.91
N VAL A 185 -5.12 -8.57 13.97
CA VAL A 185 -4.76 -7.16 14.22
C VAL A 185 -5.89 -6.36 14.87
N ASP A 186 -7.14 -6.67 14.55
CA ASP A 186 -8.28 -5.85 14.95
C ASP A 186 -8.87 -6.27 16.32
N LYS A 187 -8.18 -5.83 17.39
CA LYS A 187 -8.58 -6.06 18.79
C LYS A 187 -8.83 -4.76 19.55
N LEU A 188 -9.14 -3.67 18.87
CA LEU A 188 -9.27 -2.36 19.48
C LEU A 188 -10.58 -2.20 20.26
N ASN A 189 -10.47 -1.59 21.43
CA ASN A 189 -11.62 -0.97 22.08
C ASN A 189 -11.94 0.40 21.43
N ARG A 190 -13.07 1.00 21.84
CA ARG A 190 -13.53 2.28 21.28
C ARG A 190 -12.53 3.42 21.47
N LYS A 191 -11.88 3.51 22.63
CA LYS A 191 -10.94 4.59 22.97
C LYS A 191 -9.68 4.49 22.09
N GLU A 192 -9.13 3.30 21.97
CA GLU A 192 -7.96 3.02 21.13
C GLU A 192 -8.25 3.35 19.66
N ARG A 193 -9.40 2.91 19.13
CA ARG A 193 -9.83 3.24 17.78
C ARG A 193 -9.90 4.75 17.56
N MET A 194 -10.57 5.49 18.46
CA MET A 194 -10.69 6.94 18.33
C MET A 194 -9.33 7.64 18.40
N ALA A 195 -8.38 7.12 19.16
CA ALA A 195 -7.01 7.64 19.20
C ALA A 195 -6.30 7.44 17.85
N LEU A 196 -6.42 6.26 17.23
CA LEU A 196 -5.82 5.99 15.92
C LEU A 196 -6.43 6.79 14.77
N GLN A 197 -7.67 7.26 14.92
CA GLN A 197 -8.36 8.09 13.91
C GLN A 197 -7.93 9.56 13.95
N GLN A 198 -7.13 9.97 14.95
CA GLN A 198 -6.67 11.36 15.05
C GLN A 198 -5.70 11.73 13.91
N GLY A 199 -5.56 13.04 13.70
CA GLY A 199 -4.73 13.59 12.64
C GLY A 199 -5.45 13.68 11.29
N ASP A 200 -4.70 14.05 10.29
CA ASP A 200 -5.13 14.17 8.90
C ASP A 200 -4.14 13.45 7.97
N VAL A 201 -4.40 13.48 6.68
CA VAL A 201 -3.55 12.82 5.68
C VAL A 201 -2.09 13.29 5.74
N TYR A 202 -1.88 14.56 6.08
CA TYR A 202 -0.53 15.13 6.21
C TYR A 202 0.20 14.55 7.43
N THR A 203 -0.48 14.47 8.57
CA THR A 203 0.07 13.82 9.77
C THR A 203 0.39 12.34 9.50
N TRP A 204 -0.47 11.65 8.74
CA TRP A 204 -0.31 10.22 8.48
C TRP A 204 0.85 9.93 7.53
N VAL A 205 1.11 10.80 6.55
CA VAL A 205 2.27 10.63 5.66
C VAL A 205 3.58 10.88 6.40
N GLU A 206 3.61 11.85 7.30
CA GLU A 206 4.76 12.12 8.17
C GLU A 206 5.05 10.94 9.10
N GLU A 207 4.02 10.40 9.78
CA GLU A 207 4.16 9.15 10.57
C GLU A 207 4.70 7.98 9.73
N SER A 208 4.26 7.84 8.47
CA SER A 208 4.74 6.78 7.58
C SER A 208 6.18 6.99 7.18
N GLN A 209 6.60 8.24 6.93
CA GLN A 209 7.98 8.56 6.60
C GLN A 209 8.92 8.35 7.79
N ASP A 210 8.51 8.73 9.00
CA ASP A 210 9.31 8.48 10.21
C ASP A 210 9.65 6.99 10.34
N ILE A 211 8.65 6.13 10.19
CA ILE A 211 8.87 4.68 10.19
C ILE A 211 9.73 4.26 8.98
N ALA A 212 9.47 4.80 7.78
CA ALA A 212 10.27 4.50 6.60
C ALA A 212 11.76 4.79 6.86
N ASN A 213 12.09 5.91 7.49
CA ASN A 213 13.48 6.26 7.82
C ASN A 213 14.14 5.22 8.74
N GLU A 214 13.43 4.72 9.76
CA GLU A 214 13.93 3.62 10.60
C GLU A 214 14.15 2.33 9.79
N LEU A 215 13.29 2.06 8.79
CA LEU A 215 13.40 0.88 7.92
C LEU A 215 14.57 0.99 6.96
N TYR A 216 14.85 2.16 6.42
CA TYR A 216 16.04 2.41 5.60
C TYR A 216 17.32 2.15 6.38
N ASP A 217 17.34 2.56 7.65
CA ASP A 217 18.50 2.39 8.53
C ASP A 217 18.61 0.95 9.08
N SER A 218 17.61 0.11 8.82
CA SER A 218 17.55 -1.28 9.30
C SER A 218 18.19 -2.30 8.37
N VAL A 219 18.64 -1.91 7.18
CA VAL A 219 19.17 -2.82 6.16
C VAL A 219 20.42 -2.25 5.49
N GLU A 220 21.30 -3.15 5.08
CA GLU A 220 22.43 -2.84 4.21
C GLU A 220 22.21 -3.38 2.79
N VAL A 221 22.78 -2.70 1.79
CA VAL A 221 22.70 -3.17 0.40
C VAL A 221 23.36 -4.55 0.28
N GLY A 222 22.64 -5.53 -0.27
CA GLY A 222 23.09 -6.90 -0.41
C GLY A 222 22.85 -7.80 0.80
N GLU A 223 22.28 -7.25 1.90
CA GLU A 223 22.06 -7.99 3.14
C GLU A 223 21.13 -9.20 2.94
N LYS A 224 21.42 -10.28 3.69
CA LYS A 224 20.61 -11.49 3.71
C LYS A 224 19.61 -11.45 4.87
N LEU A 225 18.36 -11.22 4.55
CA LEU A 225 17.27 -11.12 5.50
C LEU A 225 16.41 -12.40 5.50
N GLY A 226 15.73 -12.65 6.64
CA GLY A 226 14.88 -13.82 6.82
C GLY A 226 14.06 -13.72 8.10
N TYR A 227 13.95 -14.85 8.84
CA TYR A 227 13.10 -14.95 10.03
C TYR A 227 13.35 -13.88 11.09
N SER A 228 14.62 -13.55 11.37
CA SER A 228 14.95 -12.55 12.42
C SER A 228 14.45 -11.15 12.07
N TYR A 229 14.57 -10.76 10.78
CA TYR A 229 14.03 -9.49 10.30
C TYR A 229 12.50 -9.48 10.38
N SER A 230 11.85 -10.54 9.87
CA SER A 230 10.40 -10.69 9.97
C SER A 230 9.92 -10.61 11.42
N TYR A 231 10.54 -11.33 12.34
CA TYR A 231 10.20 -11.33 13.75
C TYR A 231 10.33 -9.93 14.39
N LYS A 232 11.41 -9.21 14.07
CA LYS A 232 11.68 -7.87 14.61
C LYS A 232 10.64 -6.83 14.18
N TYR A 233 10.18 -6.89 12.93
CA TYR A 233 9.36 -5.85 12.31
C TYR A 233 7.90 -6.25 12.06
N TRP A 234 7.50 -7.48 12.41
CA TRP A 234 6.15 -7.94 12.14
C TRP A 234 5.07 -7.11 12.86
N ASP A 235 5.32 -6.70 14.08
CA ASP A 235 4.40 -5.84 14.84
C ASP A 235 4.18 -4.49 14.14
N THR A 236 5.20 -3.94 13.48
CA THR A 236 5.07 -2.71 12.66
C THR A 236 4.13 -2.93 11.48
N VAL A 237 4.26 -4.05 10.77
CA VAL A 237 3.34 -4.41 9.67
C VAL A 237 1.90 -4.48 10.19
N GLU A 238 1.66 -5.19 11.30
CA GLU A 238 0.32 -5.33 11.88
C GLU A 238 -0.28 -3.99 12.30
N GLN A 239 0.51 -3.13 12.93
CA GLN A 239 0.08 -1.81 13.35
C GLN A 239 -0.30 -0.92 12.15
N GLN A 240 0.46 -0.95 11.08
CA GLN A 240 0.17 -0.14 9.90
C GLN A 240 -1.06 -0.64 9.13
N LEU A 241 -1.24 -1.94 9.02
CA LEU A 241 -2.47 -2.51 8.47
C LEU A 241 -3.71 -2.08 9.27
N LEU A 242 -3.61 -2.10 10.58
CA LEU A 242 -4.68 -1.68 11.49
C LEU A 242 -4.95 -0.17 11.38
N LYS A 243 -3.91 0.66 11.45
CA LYS A 243 -4.00 2.12 11.29
C LYS A 243 -4.66 2.48 9.96
N GLY A 244 -4.20 1.89 8.85
CA GLY A 244 -4.75 2.10 7.52
C GLY A 244 -6.26 1.83 7.48
N GLY A 245 -6.71 0.71 8.02
CA GLY A 245 -8.13 0.37 8.05
C GLY A 245 -8.97 1.29 8.93
N VAL A 246 -8.48 1.62 10.12
CA VAL A 246 -9.18 2.51 11.07
C VAL A 246 -9.28 3.94 10.52
N ARG A 247 -8.23 4.43 9.87
CA ARG A 247 -8.18 5.77 9.25
C ARG A 247 -8.99 5.82 7.97
N LEU A 248 -9.00 4.76 7.16
CA LEU A 248 -9.91 4.65 6.01
C LEU A 248 -11.37 4.77 6.44
N ALA A 249 -11.77 4.10 7.54
CA ALA A 249 -13.13 4.23 8.06
C ALA A 249 -13.47 5.64 8.57
N ALA A 250 -12.47 6.43 8.95
CA ALA A 250 -12.66 7.82 9.40
C ALA A 250 -12.83 8.80 8.23
N VAL A 251 -12.21 8.53 7.08
CA VAL A 251 -12.34 9.38 5.89
C VAL A 251 -13.54 9.05 5.02
N LEU A 252 -14.13 7.86 5.18
CA LEU A 252 -15.37 7.41 4.51
C LEU A 252 -16.62 7.84 5.29
#